data_242c7bddbd5921e986dfad9d43aa1220
#
_entry.id   242c7bddbd5921e986dfad9d43aa1220
#
_cell.length_a   1.000
_cell.length_b   1.000
_cell.length_c   1.000
_cell.angle_alpha   90.00
_cell.angle_beta   90.00
_cell.angle_gamma   90.00
#
_symmetry.space_group_name_H-M   'P 1'
#
loop_
_entity.id
_entity.type
_entity.pdbx_description
1 polymer ?
#
loop_
_entity_poly.entity_id
_entity_poly.type
_entity_poly.pdbx_seq_one_letter_code
_entity_poly.pdbx_strand_id
1 'polypeptide(L)'
;MTAAYPPTVARRTRARKGEGAALRAEILAATERLLLETGSAEAVSIRAVAERVGVTPPSIYRHFADKNDLIFEVCAGHFAALDEFLARASEGVEDPVDRLRAMGLAYMRFGLANPEPYRILFMTRADDTPEEYKAVVLRDNAAFDQVRRCAQECIDAGRFRPGFTDAYRLAIGFWARVHGLTSLLVAKPQFPWPDDREAFVDEYASICLAGVVRDE
;
A
#
# COMPACT_ATOMS: atom_id res chain seq x y z
N MET A 1 19.89 -39.32 -19.31
CA MET A 1 18.94 -38.22 -19.06
C MET A 1 19.77 -36.96 -18.83
N THR A 2 19.87 -36.14 -19.87
CA THR A 2 20.70 -34.93 -19.88
C THR A 2 19.88 -33.79 -19.30
N ALA A 3 20.26 -33.26 -18.14
CA ALA A 3 19.64 -32.09 -17.54
C ALA A 3 19.85 -30.88 -18.45
N ALA A 4 18.78 -30.32 -18.96
CA ALA A 4 18.81 -29.10 -19.74
C ALA A 4 19.19 -27.92 -18.83
N TYR A 5 20.29 -27.26 -19.13
CA TYR A 5 20.71 -26.01 -18.49
C TYR A 5 19.68 -24.92 -18.81
N PRO A 6 19.24 -24.11 -17.82
CA PRO A 6 18.34 -23.01 -18.11
C PRO A 6 19.02 -21.98 -19.02
N PRO A 7 18.28 -21.29 -19.90
CA PRO A 7 18.85 -20.35 -20.85
C PRO A 7 19.56 -19.20 -20.11
N THR A 8 20.82 -18.97 -20.47
CA THR A 8 21.63 -17.87 -19.98
C THR A 8 20.98 -16.55 -20.40
N VAL A 9 20.52 -15.77 -19.41
CA VAL A 9 20.00 -14.42 -19.64
C VAL A 9 21.09 -13.59 -20.32
N ALA A 10 20.82 -13.05 -21.50
CA ALA A 10 21.76 -12.26 -22.28
C ALA A 10 22.23 -11.04 -21.47
N ARG A 11 23.54 -10.93 -21.24
CA ARG A 11 24.18 -9.86 -20.49
C ARG A 11 23.97 -8.53 -21.23
N ARG A 12 23.28 -7.57 -20.61
CA ARG A 12 22.97 -6.26 -21.21
C ARG A 12 24.25 -5.46 -21.49
N THR A 13 24.38 -4.87 -22.69
CA THR A 13 25.47 -3.98 -23.08
C THR A 13 25.40 -2.65 -22.32
N ARG A 14 26.55 -1.95 -22.23
CA ARG A 14 26.75 -0.69 -21.46
C ARG A 14 25.67 0.35 -21.79
N ALA A 15 25.00 0.86 -20.75
CA ALA A 15 23.89 1.80 -20.84
C ALA A 15 24.21 3.09 -21.64
N ARG A 16 23.30 3.51 -22.53
CA ARG A 16 23.34 4.82 -23.21
C ARG A 16 22.73 5.91 -22.32
N LYS A 17 23.03 7.20 -22.62
CA LYS A 17 22.51 8.36 -21.91
C LYS A 17 20.96 8.37 -22.04
N GLY A 18 20.24 8.25 -20.91
CA GLY A 18 18.76 8.11 -20.85
C GLY A 18 18.26 6.73 -20.35
N GLU A 19 19.09 5.69 -20.39
CA GLU A 19 18.72 4.34 -19.92
C GLU A 19 18.69 4.19 -18.39
N GLY A 20 19.19 5.18 -17.63
CA GLY A 20 19.23 5.11 -16.17
C GLY A 20 17.85 5.07 -15.53
N ALA A 21 16.90 5.89 -16.00
CA ALA A 21 15.53 5.89 -15.49
C ALA A 21 14.79 4.59 -15.85
N ALA A 22 14.99 4.07 -17.08
CA ALA A 22 14.40 2.80 -17.49
C ALA A 22 14.94 1.64 -16.65
N LEU A 23 16.26 1.59 -16.41
CA LEU A 23 16.87 0.57 -15.58
C LEU A 23 16.38 0.66 -14.12
N ARG A 24 16.22 1.88 -13.57
CA ARG A 24 15.66 2.06 -12.23
C ARG A 24 14.24 1.49 -12.13
N ALA A 25 13.38 1.75 -13.10
CA ALA A 25 12.04 1.20 -13.15
C ALA A 25 12.02 -0.34 -13.27
N GLU A 26 12.92 -0.93 -14.09
CA GLU A 26 13.07 -2.37 -14.22
C GLU A 26 13.52 -3.03 -12.90
N ILE A 27 14.43 -2.39 -12.16
CA ILE A 27 14.88 -2.84 -10.84
C ILE A 27 13.73 -2.84 -9.84
N LEU A 28 12.95 -1.76 -9.76
CA LEU A 28 11.78 -1.67 -8.88
C LEU A 28 10.75 -2.76 -9.21
N ALA A 29 10.39 -2.93 -10.48
CA ALA A 29 9.45 -3.96 -10.93
C ALA A 29 9.95 -5.40 -10.66
N ALA A 30 11.25 -5.64 -10.76
CA ALA A 30 11.83 -6.94 -10.41
C ALA A 30 11.80 -7.20 -8.91
N THR A 31 12.02 -6.17 -8.10
CA THR A 31 11.96 -6.22 -6.64
C THR A 31 10.53 -6.48 -6.17
N GLU A 32 9.56 -5.78 -6.73
CA GLU A 32 8.14 -5.99 -6.48
C GLU A 32 7.72 -7.45 -6.72
N ARG A 33 8.09 -8.01 -7.88
CA ARG A 33 7.81 -9.41 -8.18
C ARG A 33 8.45 -10.39 -7.18
N LEU A 34 9.69 -10.13 -6.76
CA LEU A 34 10.35 -10.97 -5.74
C LEU A 34 9.66 -10.88 -4.38
N LEU A 35 9.20 -9.69 -3.96
CA LEU A 35 8.43 -9.51 -2.73
C LEU A 35 7.13 -10.32 -2.78
N LEU A 36 6.42 -10.28 -3.91
CA LEU A 36 5.17 -11.04 -4.09
C LEU A 36 5.39 -12.56 -4.11
N GLU A 37 6.44 -13.01 -4.79
CA GLU A 37 6.79 -14.44 -4.88
C GLU A 37 7.20 -15.03 -3.54
N THR A 38 7.93 -14.25 -2.73
CA THR A 38 8.50 -14.72 -1.47
C THR A 38 7.64 -14.40 -0.24
N GLY A 39 6.81 -13.36 -0.33
CA GLY A 39 6.03 -12.83 0.80
C GLY A 39 6.89 -12.26 1.94
N SER A 40 8.20 -12.02 1.69
CA SER A 40 9.14 -11.60 2.73
C SER A 40 10.21 -10.66 2.16
N ALA A 41 10.45 -9.56 2.88
CA ALA A 41 11.52 -8.62 2.56
C ALA A 41 12.92 -9.24 2.79
N GLU A 42 13.06 -10.16 3.78
CA GLU A 42 14.34 -10.83 4.04
C GLU A 42 14.77 -11.72 2.88
N ALA A 43 13.81 -12.37 2.20
CA ALA A 43 14.07 -13.25 1.07
C ALA A 43 14.50 -12.51 -0.19
N VAL A 44 14.26 -11.20 -0.29
CA VAL A 44 14.73 -10.35 -1.39
C VAL A 44 16.22 -10.03 -1.17
N SER A 45 17.05 -10.20 -2.20
CA SER A 45 18.45 -9.81 -2.18
C SER A 45 18.84 -9.03 -3.44
N ILE A 46 19.80 -8.11 -3.30
CA ILE A 46 20.35 -7.34 -4.44
C ILE A 46 20.84 -8.27 -5.55
N ARG A 47 21.40 -9.43 -5.18
CA ARG A 47 21.86 -10.43 -6.16
C ARG A 47 20.70 -11.03 -6.95
N ALA A 48 19.62 -11.41 -6.28
CA ALA A 48 18.43 -11.97 -6.93
C ALA A 48 17.76 -10.94 -7.86
N VAL A 49 17.68 -9.68 -7.43
CA VAL A 49 17.16 -8.58 -8.27
C VAL A 49 18.07 -8.36 -9.48
N ALA A 50 19.39 -8.31 -9.30
CA ALA A 50 20.36 -8.13 -10.38
C ALA A 50 20.27 -9.26 -11.42
N GLU A 51 20.15 -10.50 -10.97
CA GLU A 51 19.97 -11.66 -11.84
C GLU A 51 18.67 -11.57 -12.64
N ARG A 52 17.57 -11.16 -12.02
CA ARG A 52 16.26 -11.02 -12.67
C ARG A 52 16.23 -9.92 -13.72
N VAL A 53 16.94 -8.82 -13.49
CA VAL A 53 17.06 -7.69 -14.44
C VAL A 53 18.13 -7.96 -15.52
N GLY A 54 19.03 -8.91 -15.30
CA GLY A 54 20.13 -9.20 -16.21
C GLY A 54 21.29 -8.20 -16.11
N VAL A 55 21.50 -7.63 -14.91
CA VAL A 55 22.58 -6.67 -14.63
C VAL A 55 23.54 -7.19 -13.55
N THR A 56 24.59 -6.44 -13.24
CA THR A 56 25.48 -6.76 -12.12
C THR A 56 25.02 -6.06 -10.84
N PRO A 57 25.26 -6.62 -9.63
CA PRO A 57 24.94 -5.95 -8.38
C PRO A 57 25.45 -4.50 -8.27
N PRO A 58 26.68 -4.15 -8.70
CA PRO A 58 27.14 -2.76 -8.73
C PRO A 58 26.26 -1.83 -9.59
N SER A 59 25.52 -2.35 -10.55
CA SER A 59 24.57 -1.54 -11.35
C SER A 59 23.36 -1.12 -10.53
N ILE A 60 22.92 -1.95 -9.59
CA ILE A 60 21.81 -1.63 -8.68
C ILE A 60 22.25 -0.57 -7.66
N TYR A 61 23.43 -0.73 -7.06
CA TYR A 61 23.98 0.22 -6.09
C TYR A 61 24.20 1.64 -6.63
N ARG A 62 24.16 1.84 -7.95
CA ARG A 62 24.14 3.21 -8.55
C ARG A 62 22.79 3.90 -8.44
N HIS A 63 21.72 3.16 -8.15
CA HIS A 63 20.35 3.67 -8.09
C HIS A 63 19.76 3.62 -6.67
N PHE A 64 20.24 2.68 -5.86
CA PHE A 64 19.72 2.42 -4.51
C PHE A 64 20.90 2.19 -3.57
N ALA A 65 20.86 2.79 -2.39
CA ALA A 65 21.95 2.72 -1.42
C ALA A 65 22.16 1.27 -0.91
N ASP A 66 21.07 0.59 -0.63
CA ASP A 66 21.06 -0.80 -0.18
C ASP A 66 19.73 -1.51 -0.53
N LYS A 67 19.53 -2.70 0.02
CA LYS A 67 18.31 -3.49 -0.13
C LYS A 67 17.08 -2.80 0.49
N ASN A 68 17.26 -2.16 1.64
CA ASN A 68 16.15 -1.55 2.35
C ASN A 68 15.66 -0.30 1.62
N ASP A 69 16.60 0.52 1.10
CA ASP A 69 16.28 1.66 0.22
C ASP A 69 15.47 1.21 -1.01
N LEU A 70 15.88 0.11 -1.64
CA LEU A 70 15.16 -0.44 -2.78
C LEU A 70 13.75 -0.91 -2.43
N ILE A 71 13.56 -1.63 -1.32
CA ILE A 71 12.25 -2.09 -0.85
C ILE A 71 11.37 -0.89 -0.43
N PHE A 72 11.97 0.08 0.26
CA PHE A 72 11.30 1.31 0.66
C PHE A 72 10.73 2.06 -0.54
N GLU A 73 11.49 2.22 -1.61
CA GLU A 73 11.05 2.90 -2.83
C GLU A 73 9.87 2.17 -3.52
N VAL A 74 9.84 0.83 -3.50
CA VAL A 74 8.68 0.05 -3.97
C VAL A 74 7.45 0.37 -3.11
N CYS A 75 7.59 0.33 -1.78
CA CYS A 75 6.49 0.65 -0.87
C CYS A 75 6.02 2.10 -1.01
N ALA A 76 6.94 3.06 -1.11
CA ALA A 76 6.62 4.48 -1.27
C ALA A 76 5.79 4.76 -2.53
N GLY A 77 6.12 4.09 -3.65
CA GLY A 77 5.33 4.18 -4.88
C GLY A 77 3.88 3.70 -4.70
N HIS A 78 3.68 2.61 -3.97
CA HIS A 78 2.33 2.09 -3.70
C HIS A 78 1.56 2.94 -2.69
N PHE A 79 2.24 3.49 -1.66
CA PHE A 79 1.60 4.45 -0.75
C PHE A 79 1.17 5.72 -1.47
N ALA A 80 2.00 6.27 -2.36
CA ALA A 80 1.64 7.45 -3.15
C ALA A 80 0.41 7.19 -4.03
N ALA A 81 0.30 5.99 -4.62
CA ALA A 81 -0.89 5.62 -5.39
C ALA A 81 -2.15 5.52 -4.52
N LEU A 82 -2.04 4.96 -3.30
CA LEU A 82 -3.15 4.94 -2.34
C LEU A 82 -3.56 6.35 -1.92
N ASP A 83 -2.58 7.23 -1.60
CA ASP A 83 -2.82 8.63 -1.25
C ASP A 83 -3.64 9.36 -2.31
N GLU A 84 -3.22 9.23 -3.56
CA GLU A 84 -3.91 9.85 -4.70
C GLU A 84 -5.33 9.28 -4.87
N PHE A 85 -5.51 7.99 -4.64
CA PHE A 85 -6.82 7.34 -4.74
C PHE A 85 -7.80 7.86 -3.68
N LEU A 86 -7.35 8.02 -2.43
CA LEU A 86 -8.13 8.60 -1.34
C LEU A 86 -8.45 10.07 -1.60
N ALA A 87 -7.46 10.86 -2.04
CA ALA A 87 -7.64 12.26 -2.32
C ALA A 87 -8.70 12.50 -3.40
N ARG A 88 -8.64 11.75 -4.50
CA ARG A 88 -9.65 11.84 -5.58
C ARG A 88 -11.06 11.47 -5.10
N ALA A 89 -11.18 10.44 -4.27
CA ALA A 89 -12.48 10.00 -3.77
C ALA A 89 -13.14 11.00 -2.82
N SER A 90 -12.35 11.86 -2.18
CA SER A 90 -12.81 12.88 -1.24
C SER A 90 -12.95 14.27 -1.88
N GLU A 91 -12.52 14.45 -3.12
CA GLU A 91 -12.59 15.73 -3.83
C GLU A 91 -14.05 16.17 -4.06
N GLY A 92 -14.36 17.41 -3.69
CA GLY A 92 -15.69 17.98 -3.86
C GLY A 92 -16.76 17.46 -2.88
N VAL A 93 -16.42 16.57 -1.95
CA VAL A 93 -17.34 16.11 -0.89
C VAL A 93 -17.29 17.10 0.27
N GLU A 94 -18.37 17.89 0.45
CA GLU A 94 -18.42 18.97 1.46
C GLU A 94 -18.57 18.44 2.88
N ASP A 95 -19.49 17.50 3.10
CA ASP A 95 -19.73 16.93 4.44
C ASP A 95 -18.55 16.07 4.89
N PRO A 96 -17.96 16.33 6.08
CA PRO A 96 -16.77 15.60 6.52
C PRO A 96 -17.04 14.13 6.87
N VAL A 97 -18.28 13.76 7.23
CA VAL A 97 -18.65 12.36 7.49
C VAL A 97 -18.74 11.59 6.17
N ASP A 98 -19.38 12.17 5.15
CA ASP A 98 -19.43 11.59 3.81
C ASP A 98 -18.04 11.48 3.20
N ARG A 99 -17.18 12.44 3.47
CA ARG A 99 -15.78 12.42 3.04
C ARG A 99 -14.99 11.28 3.69
N LEU A 100 -15.14 11.05 5.00
CA LEU A 100 -14.57 9.89 5.68
C LEU A 100 -15.08 8.57 5.10
N ARG A 101 -16.38 8.50 4.82
CA ARG A 101 -17.00 7.34 4.18
C ARG A 101 -16.40 7.08 2.80
N ALA A 102 -16.27 8.12 1.97
CA ALA A 102 -15.68 8.04 0.64
C ALA A 102 -14.21 7.56 0.68
N MET A 103 -13.41 8.08 1.62
CA MET A 103 -12.03 7.62 1.83
C MET A 103 -11.97 6.15 2.25
N GLY A 104 -12.84 5.72 3.18
CA GLY A 104 -12.91 4.31 3.61
C GLY A 104 -13.28 3.37 2.47
N LEU A 105 -14.26 3.75 1.65
CA LEU A 105 -14.68 3.02 0.47
C LEU A 105 -13.55 2.96 -0.58
N ALA A 106 -12.87 4.09 -0.82
CA ALA A 106 -11.73 4.17 -1.72
C ALA A 106 -10.58 3.27 -1.27
N TYR A 107 -10.26 3.23 0.03
CA TYR A 107 -9.26 2.32 0.58
C TYR A 107 -9.56 0.86 0.26
N MET A 108 -10.80 0.43 0.51
CA MET A 108 -11.22 -0.96 0.24
C MET A 108 -11.18 -1.26 -1.25
N ARG A 109 -11.69 -0.36 -2.11
CA ARG A 109 -11.63 -0.50 -3.56
C ARG A 109 -10.21 -0.56 -4.10
N PHE A 110 -9.30 0.26 -3.56
CA PHE A 110 -7.87 0.21 -3.92
C PHE A 110 -7.29 -1.17 -3.64
N GLY A 111 -7.50 -1.71 -2.43
CA GLY A 111 -6.98 -3.03 -2.04
C GLY A 111 -7.54 -4.16 -2.90
N LEU A 112 -8.83 -4.11 -3.25
CA LEU A 112 -9.48 -5.12 -4.10
C LEU A 112 -9.05 -5.03 -5.58
N ALA A 113 -8.87 -3.82 -6.10
CA ALA A 113 -8.39 -3.59 -7.46
C ALA A 113 -6.89 -3.86 -7.62
N ASN A 114 -6.11 -3.73 -6.53
CA ASN A 114 -4.66 -3.85 -6.53
C ASN A 114 -4.18 -4.83 -5.43
N PRO A 115 -4.57 -6.13 -5.49
CA PRO A 115 -4.28 -7.07 -4.41
C PRO A 115 -2.79 -7.32 -4.20
N GLU A 116 -1.97 -7.24 -5.24
CA GLU A 116 -0.52 -7.42 -5.17
C GLU A 116 0.16 -6.24 -4.46
N PRO A 117 0.01 -4.97 -4.89
CA PRO A 117 0.42 -3.81 -4.12
C PRO A 117 -0.05 -3.83 -2.67
N TYR A 118 -1.31 -4.16 -2.43
CA TYR A 118 -1.86 -4.23 -1.08
C TYR A 118 -1.13 -5.28 -0.21
N ARG A 119 -0.78 -6.45 -0.77
CA ARG A 119 0.00 -7.48 -0.07
C ARG A 119 1.40 -6.98 0.28
N ILE A 120 2.06 -6.27 -0.63
CA ILE A 120 3.39 -5.69 -0.37
C ILE A 120 3.32 -4.71 0.79
N LEU A 121 2.36 -3.77 0.77
CA LEU A 121 2.24 -2.74 1.77
C LEU A 121 1.91 -3.27 3.17
N PHE A 122 1.03 -4.27 3.26
CA PHE A 122 0.39 -4.63 4.53
C PHE A 122 0.54 -6.08 4.96
N MET A 123 0.99 -6.98 4.08
CA MET A 123 1.09 -8.41 4.36
C MET A 123 2.52 -8.96 4.22
N THR A 124 3.46 -8.18 3.70
CA THR A 124 4.88 -8.56 3.66
C THR A 124 5.50 -8.38 5.04
N ARG A 125 6.20 -9.40 5.52
CA ARG A 125 6.95 -9.29 6.78
C ARG A 125 8.16 -8.38 6.57
N ALA A 126 8.35 -7.46 7.50
CA ALA A 126 9.40 -6.45 7.47
C ALA A 126 10.08 -6.37 8.85
N ASP A 127 10.50 -7.54 9.39
CA ASP A 127 11.05 -7.65 10.75
C ASP A 127 12.36 -6.83 10.91
N ASP A 128 13.16 -6.73 9.85
CA ASP A 128 14.45 -6.03 9.83
C ASP A 128 14.41 -4.64 9.17
N THR A 129 13.23 -4.04 9.01
CA THR A 129 13.15 -2.68 8.45
C THR A 129 13.81 -1.69 9.41
N PRO A 130 14.82 -0.91 8.98
CA PRO A 130 15.44 0.11 9.81
C PRO A 130 14.42 1.13 10.33
N GLU A 131 14.63 1.63 11.56
CA GLU A 131 13.71 2.59 12.21
C GLU A 131 13.49 3.87 11.39
N GLU A 132 14.51 4.31 10.65
CA GLU A 132 14.40 5.45 9.74
C GLU A 132 13.35 5.26 8.66
N TYR A 133 13.28 4.04 8.06
CA TYR A 133 12.26 3.72 7.04
C TYR A 133 10.88 3.47 7.67
N LYS A 134 10.83 2.86 8.86
CA LYS A 134 9.58 2.75 9.62
C LYS A 134 9.02 4.13 9.95
N ALA A 135 9.88 5.06 10.38
CA ALA A 135 9.49 6.41 10.72
C ALA A 135 8.89 7.15 9.51
N VAL A 136 9.46 6.99 8.31
CA VAL A 136 8.94 7.63 7.08
C VAL A 136 7.60 7.01 6.69
N VAL A 137 7.49 5.68 6.65
CA VAL A 137 6.22 4.99 6.29
C VAL A 137 5.10 5.31 7.29
N LEU A 138 5.43 5.49 8.59
CA LEU A 138 4.44 5.76 9.63
C LEU A 138 4.15 7.26 9.85
N ARG A 139 5.14 8.15 9.62
CA ARG A 139 5.00 9.60 9.85
C ARG A 139 4.52 10.37 8.64
N ASP A 140 5.00 10.00 7.45
CA ASP A 140 4.68 10.66 6.19
C ASP A 140 3.62 9.89 5.38
N ASN A 141 2.80 9.07 6.05
CA ASN A 141 1.68 8.40 5.43
C ASN A 141 0.56 9.42 5.16
N ALA A 142 0.61 10.05 4.00
CA ALA A 142 -0.33 11.10 3.61
C ALA A 142 -1.77 10.57 3.60
N ALA A 143 -2.01 9.29 3.25
CA ALA A 143 -3.32 8.66 3.32
C ALA A 143 -3.88 8.65 4.74
N PHE A 144 -3.05 8.24 5.73
CA PHE A 144 -3.48 8.25 7.14
C PHE A 144 -3.73 9.68 7.64
N ASP A 145 -2.88 10.63 7.25
CA ASP A 145 -3.01 12.03 7.66
C ASP A 145 -4.25 12.71 7.05
N GLN A 146 -4.63 12.36 5.82
CA GLN A 146 -5.90 12.79 5.21
C GLN A 146 -7.10 12.33 6.07
N VAL A 147 -7.14 11.05 6.45
CA VAL A 147 -8.20 10.49 7.31
C VAL A 147 -8.22 11.17 8.67
N ARG A 148 -7.05 11.38 9.30
CA ARG A 148 -6.93 12.06 10.59
C ARG A 148 -7.45 13.50 10.53
N ARG A 149 -7.09 14.27 9.50
CA ARG A 149 -7.59 15.64 9.32
C ARG A 149 -9.10 15.66 9.13
N CYS A 150 -9.62 14.79 8.30
CA CYS A 150 -11.06 14.68 8.09
C CYS A 150 -11.81 14.28 9.38
N ALA A 151 -11.25 13.38 10.19
CA ALA A 151 -11.80 13.05 11.51
C ALA A 151 -11.80 14.27 12.46
N GLN A 152 -10.76 15.12 12.41
CA GLN A 152 -10.73 16.36 13.17
C GLN A 152 -11.84 17.32 12.73
N GLU A 153 -12.05 17.48 11.43
CA GLU A 153 -13.14 18.30 10.89
C GLU A 153 -14.51 17.79 11.36
N CYS A 154 -14.73 16.47 11.43
CA CYS A 154 -15.95 15.90 12.00
C CYS A 154 -16.12 16.23 13.48
N ILE A 155 -15.06 16.23 14.27
CA ILE A 155 -15.05 16.61 15.69
C ILE A 155 -15.42 18.09 15.81
N ASP A 156 -14.74 18.96 15.07
CA ASP A 156 -14.92 20.42 15.12
C ASP A 156 -16.34 20.83 14.69
N ALA A 157 -16.92 20.11 13.72
CA ALA A 157 -18.30 20.28 13.28
C ALA A 157 -19.34 19.62 14.19
N GLY A 158 -18.94 18.96 15.29
CA GLY A 158 -19.83 18.30 16.23
C GLY A 158 -20.61 17.11 15.65
N ARG A 159 -20.08 16.48 14.58
CA ARG A 159 -20.73 15.38 13.87
C ARG A 159 -20.57 14.03 14.57
N PHE A 160 -19.65 13.92 15.53
CA PHE A 160 -19.43 12.71 16.30
C PHE A 160 -20.13 12.74 17.65
N ARG A 161 -20.45 11.57 18.18
CA ARG A 161 -21.05 11.42 19.52
C ARG A 161 -20.10 11.93 20.60
N PRO A 162 -20.63 12.41 21.73
CA PRO A 162 -19.81 12.81 22.87
C PRO A 162 -18.84 11.70 23.30
N GLY A 163 -17.58 12.09 23.58
CA GLY A 163 -16.53 11.16 23.94
C GLY A 163 -15.57 10.78 22.80
N PHE A 164 -15.96 10.99 21.55
CA PHE A 164 -15.07 10.82 20.39
C PHE A 164 -14.38 12.14 20.04
N THR A 165 -13.31 12.47 20.77
CA THR A 165 -12.62 13.77 20.71
C THR A 165 -11.18 13.70 20.26
N ASP A 166 -10.64 12.51 19.98
CA ASP A 166 -9.24 12.30 19.56
C ASP A 166 -9.20 11.81 18.11
N ALA A 167 -8.90 12.70 17.19
CA ALA A 167 -8.86 12.44 15.76
C ALA A 167 -7.84 11.34 15.38
N TYR A 168 -6.72 11.24 16.12
CA TYR A 168 -5.70 10.23 15.85
C TYR A 168 -6.20 8.82 16.19
N ARG A 169 -6.81 8.65 17.36
CA ARG A 169 -7.42 7.37 17.78
C ARG A 169 -8.56 6.96 16.86
N LEU A 170 -9.36 7.93 16.44
CA LEU A 170 -10.45 7.70 15.48
C LEU A 170 -9.92 7.24 14.12
N ALA A 171 -8.88 7.91 13.60
CA ALA A 171 -8.25 7.52 12.34
C ALA A 171 -7.70 6.09 12.40
N ILE A 172 -7.03 5.69 13.50
CA ILE A 172 -6.61 4.31 13.73
C ILE A 172 -7.80 3.35 13.72
N GLY A 173 -8.88 3.70 14.42
CA GLY A 173 -10.09 2.88 14.49
C GLY A 173 -10.76 2.70 13.14
N PHE A 174 -10.85 3.74 12.33
CA PHE A 174 -11.38 3.67 10.96
C PHE A 174 -10.48 2.84 10.06
N TRP A 175 -9.17 3.11 10.09
CA TRP A 175 -8.21 2.33 9.31
C TRP A 175 -8.26 0.84 9.67
N ALA A 176 -8.26 0.49 10.95
CA ALA A 176 -8.33 -0.91 11.40
C ALA A 176 -9.57 -1.64 10.86
N ARG A 177 -10.72 -0.96 10.78
CA ARG A 177 -11.97 -1.54 10.25
C ARG A 177 -11.87 -1.79 8.75
N VAL A 178 -11.57 -0.77 7.95
CA VAL A 178 -11.49 -0.91 6.48
C VAL A 178 -10.35 -1.84 6.08
N HIS A 179 -9.21 -1.76 6.78
CA HIS A 179 -8.08 -2.66 6.56
C HIS A 179 -8.44 -4.11 6.90
N GLY A 180 -9.14 -4.35 8.01
CA GLY A 180 -9.55 -5.70 8.41
C GLY A 180 -10.40 -6.38 7.35
N LEU A 181 -11.45 -5.73 6.85
CA LEU A 181 -12.28 -6.30 5.79
C LEU A 181 -11.48 -6.49 4.50
N THR A 182 -10.71 -5.47 4.07
CA THR A 182 -9.91 -5.56 2.84
C THR A 182 -8.92 -6.72 2.91
N SER A 183 -8.21 -6.88 4.04
CA SER A 183 -7.27 -7.97 4.25
C SER A 183 -7.93 -9.34 4.15
N LEU A 184 -9.12 -9.48 4.72
CA LEU A 184 -9.88 -10.74 4.65
C LEU A 184 -10.32 -11.04 3.21
N LEU A 185 -10.85 -10.05 2.49
CA LEU A 185 -11.28 -10.21 1.09
C LEU A 185 -10.12 -10.60 0.18
N VAL A 186 -8.94 -9.99 0.38
CA VAL A 186 -7.73 -10.27 -0.41
C VAL A 186 -7.10 -11.62 -0.04
N ALA A 187 -7.06 -11.97 1.27
CA ALA A 187 -6.41 -13.19 1.74
C ALA A 187 -7.31 -14.44 1.64
N LYS A 188 -8.63 -14.27 1.64
CA LYS A 188 -9.62 -15.34 1.68
C LYS A 188 -10.67 -15.21 0.56
N PRO A 189 -10.24 -15.18 -0.74
CA PRO A 189 -11.17 -14.95 -1.85
C PRO A 189 -12.23 -16.03 -1.99
N GLN A 190 -11.99 -17.25 -1.44
CA GLN A 190 -12.90 -18.41 -1.49
C GLN A 190 -13.86 -18.48 -0.28
N PHE A 191 -13.76 -17.54 0.67
CA PHE A 191 -14.76 -17.45 1.73
C PHE A 191 -16.15 -17.15 1.14
N PRO A 192 -17.26 -17.64 1.68
CA PRO A 192 -18.61 -17.38 1.16
C PRO A 192 -19.05 -15.93 1.43
N TRP A 193 -18.42 -15.00 0.70
CA TRP A 193 -18.76 -13.58 0.72
C TRP A 193 -20.14 -13.35 0.09
N PRO A 194 -20.83 -12.26 0.41
CA PRO A 194 -22.02 -11.85 -0.32
C PRO A 194 -21.81 -11.81 -1.83
N ASP A 195 -22.81 -12.20 -2.61
CA ASP A 195 -22.73 -12.27 -4.08
C ASP A 195 -22.42 -10.89 -4.68
N ASP A 196 -23.08 -9.84 -4.19
CA ASP A 196 -22.79 -8.45 -4.54
C ASP A 196 -21.72 -7.89 -3.61
N ARG A 197 -20.46 -8.11 -3.96
CA ARG A 197 -19.31 -7.61 -3.20
C ARG A 197 -19.20 -6.09 -3.18
N GLU A 198 -19.60 -5.43 -4.25
CA GLU A 198 -19.52 -3.97 -4.35
C GLU A 198 -20.54 -3.33 -3.40
N ALA A 199 -21.79 -3.80 -3.40
CA ALA A 199 -22.80 -3.35 -2.44
C ALA A 199 -22.39 -3.63 -0.99
N PHE A 200 -21.80 -4.80 -0.72
CA PHE A 200 -21.31 -5.17 0.61
C PHE A 200 -20.18 -4.25 1.09
N VAL A 201 -19.23 -3.91 0.23
CA VAL A 201 -18.13 -2.99 0.55
C VAL A 201 -18.65 -1.58 0.81
N ASP A 202 -19.63 -1.12 0.02
CA ASP A 202 -20.28 0.18 0.20
C ASP A 202 -21.06 0.26 1.52
N GLU A 203 -21.83 -0.76 1.85
CA GLU A 203 -22.54 -0.89 3.13
C GLU A 203 -21.55 -0.90 4.31
N TYR A 204 -20.45 -1.65 4.18
CA TYR A 204 -19.45 -1.75 5.25
C TYR A 204 -18.75 -0.41 5.52
N ALA A 205 -18.53 0.42 4.51
CA ALA A 205 -18.01 1.77 4.71
C ALA A 205 -18.91 2.61 5.63
N SER A 206 -20.24 2.44 5.51
CA SER A 206 -21.22 3.08 6.40
C SER A 206 -21.20 2.47 7.81
N ILE A 207 -21.11 1.13 7.92
CA ILE A 207 -20.99 0.41 9.20
C ILE A 207 -19.75 0.89 9.99
N CYS A 208 -18.64 1.19 9.31
CA CYS A 208 -17.44 1.70 9.97
C CYS A 208 -17.66 3.00 10.75
N LEU A 209 -18.65 3.80 10.36
CA LEU A 209 -18.98 5.10 10.97
C LEU A 209 -20.15 5.04 11.93
N ALA A 210 -21.05 4.06 11.83
CA ALA A 210 -22.33 4.00 12.52
C ALA A 210 -22.24 4.12 14.05
N GLY A 211 -21.15 3.64 14.68
CA GLY A 211 -20.97 3.74 16.13
C GLY A 211 -20.41 5.07 16.64
N VAL A 212 -19.96 5.95 15.73
CA VAL A 212 -19.21 7.17 16.04
C VAL A 212 -19.99 8.44 15.67
N VAL A 213 -20.69 8.40 14.54
CA VAL A 213 -21.50 9.52 14.04
C VAL A 213 -22.73 9.72 14.94
N ARG A 214 -23.11 10.99 15.18
CA ARG A 214 -24.35 11.33 15.87
C ARG A 214 -25.53 11.00 14.97
N ASP A 215 -26.57 10.45 15.57
CA ASP A 215 -27.89 10.38 14.96
C ASP A 215 -28.44 11.83 14.83
N GLU A 216 -29.00 12.19 13.68
CA GLU A 216 -29.64 13.49 13.44
C GLU A 216 -30.89 13.69 14.28
#